data_54a96aff5e65901a9557a7c40b0ad280
#
_entry.id   54a96aff5e65901a9557a7c40b0ad280
#
_cell.length_a   1.000
_cell.length_b   1.000
_cell.length_c   1.000
_cell.angle_alpha   90.00
_cell.angle_beta   90.00
_cell.angle_gamma   90.00
#
_symmetry.space_group_name_H-M   'P 1'
#
loop_
_entity.id
_entity.type
_entity.pdbx_description
1 polymer ?
#
loop_
_entity_poly.entity_id
_entity_poly.type
_entity_poly.pdbx_seq_one_letter_code
_entity_poly.pdbx_strand_id
1 'polypeptide(L)'
;DVGGGIMDNVVERRQYSKSNAEDFSTIKERIDLSEEVQLLIEGGAYGHMAHPFDDNKLTFADLKKIIKLGLSGELNREDVVTEKTDGQNLMITYRDGKVLAARNKGQIKNRGQNALDTNAVAKKFSGRGDIKDAFVFAMKDLNKAINSLSDKQKDKIFKNGEIFMNLEIIYPASSNVIDYDKQILQFHNSIQYDKNGNAVGKVKGSGRMLQGMIKQVNQDIGKHFKIIKPRVLSLPKKIDFGKKVDIYNKRVDKLKNQYGLNDNDTLGKYHQSFWEDYIFNAGKQFGYTMPQTILKKLTKRWAFFDKSYKIPQIKKDLKKQPKFLEWVMNTDKQDHKNMVKKNMLP
;
A
#
# COMPACT_ATOMS: atom_id res chain seq x y z
N ASP A 1 -5.38 -21.31 6.54
CA ASP A 1 -4.33 -20.31 6.26
C ASP A 1 -4.66 -18.90 6.75
N VAL A 2 -5.12 -18.82 7.98
CA VAL A 2 -5.53 -17.55 8.61
C VAL A 2 -4.32 -16.79 9.21
N GLY A 3 -3.13 -17.36 9.12
CA GLY A 3 -1.95 -16.85 9.82
C GLY A 3 -1.14 -15.76 9.09
N GLY A 4 -1.15 -15.75 7.77
CA GLY A 4 -0.34 -14.80 6.98
C GLY A 4 -0.86 -13.35 7.06
N GLY A 5 -2.16 -13.17 6.87
CA GLY A 5 -2.77 -11.84 6.88
C GLY A 5 -2.73 -11.11 8.24
N ILE A 6 -2.70 -11.86 9.35
CA ILE A 6 -2.59 -11.27 10.69
C ILE A 6 -1.17 -10.76 10.94
N MET A 7 -0.16 -11.46 10.45
CA MET A 7 1.23 -11.06 10.62
C MET A 7 1.58 -9.80 9.84
N ASP A 8 1.18 -9.74 8.58
CA ASP A 8 1.44 -8.56 7.76
C ASP A 8 0.77 -7.32 8.36
N ASN A 9 -0.48 -7.47 8.83
CA ASN A 9 -1.22 -6.39 9.49
C ASN A 9 -0.57 -5.93 10.79
N VAL A 10 0.01 -6.84 11.54
CA VAL A 10 0.65 -6.55 12.83
C VAL A 10 2.00 -5.87 12.64
N VAL A 11 2.79 -6.34 11.70
CA VAL A 11 4.15 -5.84 11.48
C VAL A 11 4.15 -4.44 10.86
N GLU A 12 3.30 -4.18 9.87
CA GLU A 12 3.26 -2.88 9.19
C GLU A 12 2.84 -1.70 10.08
N ARG A 13 2.03 -1.96 11.11
CA ARG A 13 1.51 -0.88 11.97
C ARG A 13 2.42 -0.48 13.11
N ARG A 14 3.48 -1.22 13.32
CA ARG A 14 4.46 -0.96 14.35
C ARG A 14 5.48 0.10 14.05
N GLN A 15 5.53 0.53 12.84
CA GLN A 15 6.39 1.64 12.44
C GLN A 15 6.28 2.88 13.36
N TYR A 16 5.30 2.88 14.28
CA TYR A 16 4.94 4.02 15.11
C TYR A 16 4.98 3.78 16.63
N SER A 17 5.43 2.61 17.08
CA SER A 17 5.49 2.30 18.52
C SER A 17 6.80 2.77 19.14
N LYS A 18 6.73 3.37 20.35
CA LYS A 18 7.87 3.98 21.03
C LYS A 18 8.51 3.14 22.15
N SER A 19 8.12 1.89 22.37
CA SER A 19 8.35 1.15 23.63
C SER A 19 9.67 0.43 23.81
N ASN A 20 10.48 0.31 22.79
CA ASN A 20 11.85 -0.18 22.95
C ASN A 20 12.78 0.71 22.12
N ALA A 21 13.00 1.91 22.64
CA ALA A 21 13.54 3.03 21.89
C ALA A 21 14.86 2.74 21.15
N GLU A 22 15.80 1.99 21.72
CA GLU A 22 17.09 1.73 21.07
C GLU A 22 17.01 0.68 19.97
N ASP A 23 16.23 -0.37 20.16
CA ASP A 23 16.10 -1.47 19.21
C ASP A 23 15.22 -1.10 18.00
N PHE A 24 14.23 -0.23 18.24
CA PHE A 24 13.32 0.24 17.19
C PHE A 24 13.84 1.46 16.44
N SER A 25 14.68 2.32 17.04
CA SER A 25 15.16 3.54 16.38
C SER A 25 15.87 3.22 15.07
N THR A 26 16.76 2.23 15.06
CA THR A 26 17.53 1.84 13.88
C THR A 26 16.67 1.21 12.79
N ILE A 27 15.66 0.40 13.18
CA ILE A 27 14.70 -0.18 12.23
C ILE A 27 13.78 0.93 11.72
N LYS A 28 13.31 1.80 12.59
CA LYS A 28 12.46 2.92 12.27
C LYS A 28 13.11 3.89 11.29
N GLU A 29 14.36 4.29 11.53
CA GLU A 29 15.10 5.16 10.60
C GLU A 29 15.23 4.55 9.20
N ARG A 30 15.45 3.23 9.10
CA ARG A 30 15.52 2.54 7.81
C ARG A 30 14.16 2.46 7.12
N ILE A 31 13.08 2.27 7.88
CA ILE A 31 11.71 2.24 7.36
C ILE A 31 11.26 3.64 6.93
N ASP A 32 11.49 4.66 7.76
CA ASP A 32 11.11 6.05 7.47
C ASP A 32 11.82 6.57 6.19
N LEU A 33 13.09 6.19 5.99
CA LEU A 33 13.82 6.50 4.75
C LEU A 33 13.28 5.78 3.51
N SER A 34 12.72 4.56 3.68
CA SER A 34 12.10 3.83 2.58
C SER A 34 10.72 4.39 2.21
N GLU A 35 9.97 4.92 3.16
CA GLU A 35 8.69 5.59 2.92
C GLU A 35 8.86 6.85 2.06
N GLU A 36 9.92 7.64 2.26
CA GLU A 36 10.24 8.78 1.38
C GLU A 36 10.50 8.34 -0.06
N VAL A 37 11.23 7.23 -0.25
CA VAL A 37 11.50 6.66 -1.57
C VAL A 37 10.23 6.08 -2.20
N GLN A 38 9.36 5.45 -1.44
CA GLN A 38 8.09 4.93 -1.93
C GLN A 38 7.10 6.02 -2.33
N LEU A 39 7.01 7.11 -1.59
CA LEU A 39 6.25 8.30 -1.96
C LEU A 39 6.66 8.87 -3.32
N LEU A 40 7.95 8.78 -3.65
CA LEU A 40 8.50 9.22 -4.94
C LEU A 40 8.22 8.24 -6.08
N ILE A 41 8.11 6.94 -5.79
CA ILE A 41 8.00 5.89 -6.81
C ILE A 41 6.55 5.60 -7.20
N GLU A 42 5.63 5.59 -6.25
CA GLU A 42 4.24 5.16 -6.50
C GLU A 42 3.29 6.30 -6.88
N GLY A 43 3.75 7.55 -6.84
CA GLY A 43 2.92 8.72 -7.20
C GLY A 43 1.65 8.87 -6.36
N GLY A 44 1.56 8.15 -5.25
CA GLY A 44 0.49 8.26 -4.29
C GLY A 44 0.66 9.53 -3.46
N ALA A 45 -0.43 10.21 -3.20
CA ALA A 45 -0.42 11.41 -2.37
C ALA A 45 -0.23 11.06 -0.87
N TYR A 46 -0.43 9.82 -0.55
CA TYR A 46 -0.15 9.19 0.74
C TYR A 46 0.32 7.77 0.44
N GLY A 47 1.57 7.45 0.80
CA GLY A 47 2.20 6.18 0.50
C GLY A 47 1.36 5.00 0.97
N HIS A 48 1.34 3.95 0.19
CA HIS A 48 0.95 2.65 0.71
C HIS A 48 1.85 2.32 1.90
N MET A 49 1.28 1.76 2.95
CA MET A 49 2.12 1.16 3.99
C MET A 49 2.90 0.01 3.35
N ALA A 50 4.22 0.18 3.29
CA ALA A 50 5.10 -0.85 2.75
C ALA A 50 5.05 -2.11 3.61
N HIS A 51 5.09 -3.25 2.97
CA HIS A 51 5.38 -4.49 3.68
C HIS A 51 6.84 -4.47 4.11
N PRO A 52 7.18 -4.89 5.35
CA PRO A 52 8.59 -4.99 5.76
C PRO A 52 9.46 -5.78 4.78
N PHE A 53 8.87 -6.78 4.13
CA PHE A 53 9.55 -7.57 3.10
C PHE A 53 9.87 -6.76 1.82
N ASP A 54 9.16 -5.70 1.54
CA ASP A 54 9.41 -4.80 0.41
C ASP A 54 10.47 -3.73 0.72
N ASP A 55 10.88 -3.59 1.98
CA ASP A 55 11.94 -2.67 2.37
C ASP A 55 13.31 -3.25 2.05
N ASN A 56 13.90 -2.76 0.97
CA ASN A 56 15.20 -3.22 0.49
C ASN A 56 16.37 -2.96 1.45
N LYS A 57 16.17 -2.16 2.49
CA LYS A 57 17.21 -1.80 3.47
C LYS A 57 17.18 -2.67 4.71
N LEU A 58 16.03 -3.28 5.04
CA LEU A 58 15.94 -4.22 6.16
C LEU A 58 16.79 -5.46 5.89
N THR A 59 17.40 -5.97 6.96
CA THR A 59 18.12 -7.24 6.94
C THR A 59 17.19 -8.40 7.30
N PHE A 60 17.61 -9.64 7.04
CA PHE A 60 16.89 -10.82 7.52
C PHE A 60 16.81 -10.86 9.05
N ALA A 61 17.86 -10.38 9.74
CA ALA A 61 17.82 -10.24 11.20
C ALA A 61 16.75 -9.25 11.66
N ASP A 62 16.61 -8.11 10.98
CA ASP A 62 15.54 -7.14 11.26
C ASP A 62 14.17 -7.76 11.06
N LEU A 63 13.96 -8.50 9.95
CA LEU A 63 12.70 -9.18 9.67
C LEU A 63 12.34 -10.19 10.77
N LYS A 64 13.29 -11.03 11.21
CA LYS A 64 13.10 -11.97 12.32
C LYS A 64 12.75 -11.24 13.61
N LYS A 65 13.41 -10.11 13.89
CA LYS A 65 13.12 -9.27 15.05
C LYS A 65 11.70 -8.69 15.00
N ILE A 66 11.27 -8.17 13.84
CA ILE A 66 9.92 -7.70 13.62
C ILE A 66 8.90 -8.83 13.87
N ILE A 67 9.13 -10.03 13.35
CA ILE A 67 8.30 -11.22 13.59
C ILE A 67 8.19 -11.53 15.08
N LYS A 68 9.33 -11.61 15.78
CA LYS A 68 9.37 -11.88 17.23
C LYS A 68 8.54 -10.83 18.00
N LEU A 69 8.77 -9.56 17.73
CA LEU A 69 8.04 -8.46 18.38
C LEU A 69 6.54 -8.49 18.05
N GLY A 70 6.19 -8.80 16.79
CA GLY A 70 4.81 -8.98 16.36
C GLY A 70 4.06 -10.06 17.12
N LEU A 71 4.74 -11.18 17.40
CA LEU A 71 4.15 -12.34 18.06
C LEU A 71 4.29 -12.34 19.59
N SER A 72 5.11 -11.48 20.18
CA SER A 72 5.28 -11.38 21.64
C SER A 72 4.14 -10.63 22.35
N GLY A 73 3.19 -10.06 21.59
CA GLY A 73 2.14 -9.20 22.13
C GLY A 73 2.63 -7.82 22.61
N GLU A 74 3.89 -7.49 22.38
CA GLU A 74 4.47 -6.19 22.75
C GLU A 74 3.86 -5.02 21.98
N LEU A 75 3.19 -5.32 20.85
CA LEU A 75 2.43 -4.38 20.05
C LEU A 75 1.29 -3.67 20.78
N ASN A 76 0.73 -4.31 21.81
CA ASN A 76 -0.39 -3.76 22.55
C ASN A 76 0.01 -2.68 23.57
N ARG A 77 1.31 -2.47 23.79
CA ARG A 77 1.78 -1.63 24.91
C ARG A 77 1.66 -0.15 24.64
N GLU A 78 1.62 0.29 23.37
CA GLU A 78 1.83 1.70 23.07
C GLU A 78 0.81 2.36 22.16
N ASP A 79 0.23 1.63 21.22
CA ASP A 79 -0.73 2.18 20.28
C ASP A 79 -1.86 1.22 19.96
N VAL A 80 -2.97 1.82 19.55
CA VAL A 80 -4.14 1.09 19.08
C VAL A 80 -3.78 0.37 17.79
N VAL A 81 -3.61 -0.95 17.86
CA VAL A 81 -3.45 -1.79 16.68
C VAL A 81 -4.77 -1.84 15.93
N THR A 82 -4.75 -1.44 14.66
CA THR A 82 -5.93 -1.50 13.80
C THR A 82 -5.70 -2.48 12.65
N GLU A 83 -6.77 -3.08 12.14
CA GLU A 83 -6.70 -3.95 10.98
C GLU A 83 -6.25 -3.16 9.74
N LYS A 84 -5.25 -3.66 9.01
CA LYS A 84 -4.95 -3.19 7.66
C LYS A 84 -5.93 -3.84 6.70
N THR A 85 -6.68 -3.04 6.01
CA THR A 85 -7.61 -3.51 4.99
C THR A 85 -6.95 -3.60 3.61
N ASP A 86 -7.40 -4.53 2.80
CA ASP A 86 -6.90 -4.79 1.44
C ASP A 86 -7.96 -4.35 0.42
N GLY A 87 -8.13 -3.07 0.28
CA GLY A 87 -9.09 -2.47 -0.64
C GLY A 87 -8.44 -1.54 -1.66
N GLN A 88 -9.24 -0.64 -2.20
CA GLN A 88 -8.79 0.38 -3.15
C GLN A 88 -8.64 1.72 -2.42
N ASN A 89 -7.42 2.26 -2.37
CA ASN A 89 -7.18 3.54 -1.72
C ASN A 89 -7.86 4.69 -2.47
N LEU A 90 -8.52 5.55 -1.72
CA LEU A 90 -9.15 6.77 -2.19
C LEU A 90 -8.98 7.88 -1.17
N MET A 91 -8.69 9.07 -1.62
CA MET A 91 -8.73 10.29 -0.83
C MET A 91 -9.87 11.16 -1.30
N ILE A 92 -10.63 11.73 -0.37
CA ILE A 92 -11.73 12.61 -0.70
C ILE A 92 -11.59 13.95 0.02
N THR A 93 -12.07 14.99 -0.61
CA THR A 93 -12.29 16.31 -0.03
C THR A 93 -13.63 16.88 -0.45
N TYR A 94 -14.05 17.95 0.20
CA TYR A 94 -15.21 18.75 -0.18
C TYR A 94 -14.76 20.16 -0.52
N ARG A 95 -15.08 20.59 -1.73
CA ARG A 95 -14.70 21.91 -2.22
C ARG A 95 -15.78 22.45 -3.18
N ASP A 96 -16.11 23.72 -3.04
CA ASP A 96 -17.00 24.46 -3.92
C ASP A 96 -18.32 23.69 -4.19
N GLY A 97 -18.91 23.14 -3.11
CA GLY A 97 -20.17 22.40 -3.16
C GLY A 97 -20.07 20.95 -3.66
N LYS A 98 -18.88 20.40 -3.90
CA LYS A 98 -18.69 19.07 -4.50
C LYS A 98 -17.77 18.19 -3.66
N VAL A 99 -18.10 16.90 -3.59
CA VAL A 99 -17.20 15.86 -3.12
C VAL A 99 -16.26 15.49 -4.27
N LEU A 100 -14.95 15.59 -4.02
CA LEU A 100 -13.90 15.36 -5.01
C LEU A 100 -12.97 14.25 -4.56
N ALA A 101 -12.55 13.41 -5.48
CA ALA A 101 -11.65 12.29 -5.28
C ALA A 101 -10.23 12.59 -5.76
N ALA A 102 -9.24 12.15 -5.00
CA ALA A 102 -7.84 12.21 -5.39
C ALA A 102 -7.12 10.88 -5.11
N ARG A 103 -6.14 10.53 -5.94
CA ARG A 103 -5.28 9.35 -5.80
C ARG A 103 -3.80 9.67 -5.96
N ASN A 104 -3.45 10.89 -6.26
CA ASN A 104 -2.07 11.33 -6.45
C ASN A 104 -1.88 12.80 -6.11
N LYS A 105 -0.63 13.20 -5.93
CA LYS A 105 -0.24 14.56 -5.57
C LYS A 105 -0.74 15.62 -6.56
N GLY A 106 -0.76 15.31 -7.86
CA GLY A 106 -1.26 16.25 -8.87
C GLY A 106 -2.73 16.61 -8.71
N GLN A 107 -3.54 15.67 -8.18
CA GLN A 107 -4.96 15.89 -7.90
C GLN A 107 -5.20 16.62 -6.57
N ILE A 108 -4.25 16.57 -5.64
CA ILE A 108 -4.35 17.25 -4.34
C ILE A 108 -3.91 18.71 -4.41
N LYS A 109 -2.96 19.02 -5.29
CA LYS A 109 -2.43 20.40 -5.46
C LYS A 109 -3.55 21.44 -5.58
N ASN A 110 -3.24 22.63 -5.09
CA ASN A 110 -4.14 23.80 -5.13
C ASN A 110 -5.54 23.47 -4.56
N ARG A 111 -5.56 22.82 -3.38
CA ARG A 111 -6.81 22.44 -2.71
C ARG A 111 -7.69 21.51 -3.55
N GLY A 112 -7.08 20.58 -4.27
CA GLY A 112 -7.84 19.64 -5.10
C GLY A 112 -8.38 20.22 -6.39
N GLN A 113 -7.73 21.22 -6.97
CA GLN A 113 -8.19 21.84 -8.22
C GLN A 113 -8.35 20.80 -9.35
N ASN A 114 -7.49 19.78 -9.38
CA ASN A 114 -7.54 18.70 -10.36
C ASN A 114 -8.13 17.40 -9.79
N ALA A 115 -8.75 17.46 -8.63
CA ALA A 115 -9.45 16.31 -8.07
C ALA A 115 -10.72 16.01 -8.89
N LEU A 116 -11.17 14.78 -8.83
CA LEU A 116 -12.16 14.22 -9.74
C LEU A 116 -13.53 14.16 -9.07
N ASP A 117 -14.55 14.72 -9.70
CA ASP A 117 -15.94 14.44 -9.35
C ASP A 117 -16.35 13.02 -9.79
N THR A 118 -17.57 12.61 -9.49
CA THR A 118 -18.08 11.27 -9.82
C THR A 118 -18.01 10.96 -11.31
N ASN A 119 -18.30 11.93 -12.17
CA ASN A 119 -18.29 11.74 -13.63
C ASN A 119 -16.85 11.58 -14.16
N ALA A 120 -15.94 12.41 -13.67
CA ALA A 120 -14.52 12.32 -14.00
C ALA A 120 -13.90 11.00 -13.49
N VAL A 121 -14.32 10.51 -12.32
CA VAL A 121 -13.95 9.18 -11.82
C VAL A 121 -14.45 8.09 -12.77
N ALA A 122 -15.71 8.11 -13.18
CA ALA A 122 -16.28 7.15 -14.11
C ALA A 122 -15.52 7.11 -15.44
N LYS A 123 -15.15 8.28 -15.96
CA LYS A 123 -14.35 8.41 -17.20
C LYS A 123 -12.93 7.86 -17.01
N LYS A 124 -12.28 8.20 -15.90
CA LYS A 124 -10.90 7.76 -15.60
C LYS A 124 -10.76 6.25 -15.48
N PHE A 125 -11.75 5.59 -14.94
CA PHE A 125 -11.76 4.13 -14.74
C PHE A 125 -12.55 3.39 -15.81
N SER A 126 -12.91 4.05 -16.93
CA SER A 126 -13.60 3.40 -18.04
C SER A 126 -12.82 2.18 -18.54
N GLY A 127 -13.55 1.08 -18.80
CA GLY A 127 -12.95 -0.19 -19.25
C GLY A 127 -12.27 -1.03 -18.15
N ARG A 128 -12.36 -0.64 -16.87
CA ARG A 128 -11.73 -1.39 -15.77
C ARG A 128 -12.70 -2.27 -14.95
N GLY A 129 -13.86 -2.62 -15.51
CA GLY A 129 -14.82 -3.55 -14.90
C GLY A 129 -15.17 -3.18 -13.45
N ASP A 130 -15.12 -4.16 -12.55
CA ASP A 130 -15.49 -4.02 -11.14
C ASP A 130 -14.71 -2.93 -10.38
N ILE A 131 -13.47 -2.64 -10.78
CA ILE A 131 -12.69 -1.53 -10.21
C ILE A 131 -13.38 -0.19 -10.50
N LYS A 132 -13.89 0.01 -11.73
CA LYS A 132 -14.67 1.21 -12.07
C LYS A 132 -15.90 1.31 -11.20
N ASP A 133 -16.63 0.20 -11.05
CA ASP A 133 -17.87 0.17 -10.28
C ASP A 133 -17.61 0.47 -8.81
N ALA A 134 -16.56 -0.10 -8.22
CA ALA A 134 -16.14 0.20 -6.86
C ALA A 134 -15.94 1.71 -6.62
N PHE A 135 -15.20 2.38 -7.50
CA PHE A 135 -14.94 3.82 -7.37
C PHE A 135 -16.17 4.67 -7.63
N VAL A 136 -16.97 4.35 -8.65
CA VAL A 136 -18.17 5.12 -9.01
C VAL A 136 -19.24 5.00 -7.94
N PHE A 137 -19.50 3.79 -7.44
CA PHE A 137 -20.47 3.57 -6.37
C PHE A 137 -20.01 4.22 -5.06
N ALA A 138 -18.71 4.13 -4.71
CA ALA A 138 -18.19 4.84 -3.56
C ALA A 138 -18.40 6.34 -3.66
N MET A 139 -18.11 6.95 -4.79
CA MET A 139 -18.32 8.39 -4.99
C MET A 139 -19.80 8.80 -4.93
N LYS A 140 -20.71 7.99 -5.47
CA LYS A 140 -22.16 8.24 -5.37
C LYS A 140 -22.62 8.21 -3.92
N ASP A 141 -22.21 7.18 -3.17
CA ASP A 141 -22.58 7.02 -1.79
C ASP A 141 -21.98 8.11 -0.89
N LEU A 142 -20.70 8.47 -1.12
CA LEU A 142 -20.01 9.56 -0.41
C LEU A 142 -20.63 10.91 -0.69
N ASN A 143 -21.03 11.19 -1.94
CA ASN A 143 -21.73 12.43 -2.27
C ASN A 143 -23.01 12.57 -1.45
N LYS A 144 -23.82 11.51 -1.36
CA LYS A 144 -25.04 11.52 -0.57
C LYS A 144 -24.74 11.73 0.90
N ALA A 145 -23.82 10.96 1.46
CA ALA A 145 -23.44 11.00 2.87
C ALA A 145 -22.87 12.37 3.29
N ILE A 146 -21.95 12.92 2.51
CA ILE A 146 -21.27 14.19 2.85
C ILE A 146 -22.19 15.38 2.64
N ASN A 147 -23.07 15.33 1.65
CA ASN A 147 -24.04 16.41 1.45
C ASN A 147 -25.10 16.49 2.54
N SER A 148 -25.32 15.43 3.33
CA SER A 148 -26.18 15.48 4.53
C SER A 148 -25.58 16.26 5.69
N LEU A 149 -24.26 16.49 5.68
CA LEU A 149 -23.61 17.30 6.70
C LEU A 149 -23.91 18.78 6.50
N SER A 150 -24.03 19.52 7.60
CA SER A 150 -24.14 20.97 7.56
C SER A 150 -22.89 21.62 6.97
N ASP A 151 -22.99 22.84 6.41
CA ASP A 151 -21.84 23.53 5.84
C ASP A 151 -20.74 23.77 6.87
N LYS A 152 -21.12 24.07 8.12
CA LYS A 152 -20.17 24.19 9.23
C LYS A 152 -19.40 22.89 9.50
N GLN A 153 -20.05 21.73 9.36
CA GLN A 153 -19.40 20.43 9.50
C GLN A 153 -18.47 20.16 8.33
N LYS A 154 -18.93 20.41 7.10
CA LYS A 154 -18.11 20.23 5.87
C LYS A 154 -16.87 21.13 5.91
N ASP A 155 -17.02 22.39 6.28
CA ASP A 155 -15.89 23.31 6.41
C ASP A 155 -14.89 22.84 7.48
N LYS A 156 -15.36 22.44 8.64
CA LYS A 156 -14.50 21.93 9.72
C LYS A 156 -13.72 20.67 9.31
N ILE A 157 -14.32 19.77 8.51
CA ILE A 157 -13.70 18.49 8.10
C ILE A 157 -12.72 18.72 6.95
N PHE A 158 -13.12 19.48 5.94
CA PHE A 158 -12.43 19.54 4.64
C PHE A 158 -11.72 20.86 4.37
N LYS A 159 -12.07 21.94 5.10
CA LYS A 159 -11.52 23.30 4.92
C LYS A 159 -11.46 23.69 3.44
N ASN A 160 -12.57 23.52 2.75
CA ASN A 160 -12.70 23.80 1.31
C ASN A 160 -11.51 23.30 0.48
N GLY A 161 -11.17 22.02 0.62
CA GLY A 161 -10.15 21.36 -0.18
C GLY A 161 -8.73 21.33 0.42
N GLU A 162 -8.48 21.91 1.61
CA GLU A 162 -7.17 21.81 2.27
C GLU A 162 -6.95 20.46 2.95
N ILE A 163 -8.06 19.84 3.41
CA ILE A 163 -8.00 18.56 4.11
C ILE A 163 -8.59 17.49 3.22
N PHE A 164 -7.85 16.40 3.08
CA PHE A 164 -8.30 15.18 2.42
C PHE A 164 -8.47 14.08 3.46
N MET A 165 -9.58 13.38 3.37
CA MET A 165 -9.86 12.22 4.17
C MET A 165 -9.42 10.97 3.41
N ASN A 166 -8.50 10.20 3.98
CA ASN A 166 -8.01 8.97 3.40
C ASN A 166 -8.93 7.81 3.77
N LEU A 167 -9.34 7.06 2.79
CA LEU A 167 -10.21 5.90 2.97
C LEU A 167 -9.85 4.76 2.03
N GLU A 168 -10.34 3.60 2.35
CA GLU A 168 -10.23 2.41 1.53
C GLU A 168 -11.60 1.90 1.13
N ILE A 169 -11.75 1.62 -0.16
CA ILE A 169 -12.95 1.04 -0.74
C ILE A 169 -12.79 -0.46 -0.71
N ILE A 170 -13.59 -1.13 0.11
CA ILE A 170 -13.71 -2.58 0.15
C ILE A 170 -14.93 -2.97 -0.67
N TYR A 171 -14.70 -3.53 -1.84
CA TYR A 171 -15.73 -3.96 -2.77
C TYR A 171 -15.45 -5.40 -3.19
N PRO A 172 -16.27 -6.38 -2.80
CA PRO A 172 -16.00 -7.82 -2.97
C PRO A 172 -15.62 -8.20 -4.39
N ALA A 173 -16.31 -7.68 -5.40
CA ALA A 173 -16.03 -7.97 -6.81
C ALA A 173 -14.66 -7.45 -7.29
N SER A 174 -14.00 -6.53 -6.56
CA SER A 174 -12.67 -6.00 -6.88
C SER A 174 -11.63 -6.29 -5.79
N SER A 175 -11.83 -7.35 -5.01
CA SER A 175 -10.90 -7.77 -3.95
C SER A 175 -9.51 -8.06 -4.52
N ASN A 176 -8.45 -7.70 -3.77
CA ASN A 176 -7.07 -8.01 -4.16
C ASN A 176 -6.66 -9.41 -3.68
N VAL A 177 -6.41 -9.55 -2.38
CA VAL A 177 -5.92 -10.78 -1.76
C VAL A 177 -6.89 -11.33 -0.71
N ILE A 178 -7.60 -10.43 -0.01
CA ILE A 178 -8.55 -10.81 1.04
C ILE A 178 -9.96 -10.76 0.46
N ASP A 179 -10.68 -11.86 0.58
CA ASP A 179 -12.09 -11.92 0.21
C ASP A 179 -12.94 -11.29 1.32
N TYR A 180 -13.71 -10.29 0.94
CA TYR A 180 -14.65 -9.62 1.84
C TYR A 180 -16.09 -9.96 1.43
N ASP A 181 -16.96 -10.12 2.42
CA ASP A 181 -18.40 -10.40 2.23
C ASP A 181 -19.26 -9.13 2.21
N LYS A 182 -18.65 -7.96 2.50
CA LYS A 182 -19.36 -6.69 2.68
C LYS A 182 -18.73 -5.56 1.91
N GLN A 183 -19.57 -4.64 1.45
CA GLN A 183 -19.15 -3.40 0.81
C GLN A 183 -18.95 -2.32 1.88
N ILE A 184 -17.71 -1.88 2.05
CA ILE A 184 -17.32 -0.99 3.15
C ILE A 184 -16.44 0.15 2.62
N LEU A 185 -16.68 1.36 3.13
CA LEU A 185 -15.76 2.48 3.05
C LEU A 185 -15.10 2.64 4.41
N GLN A 186 -13.85 2.24 4.53
CA GLN A 186 -13.11 2.35 5.78
C GLN A 186 -12.30 3.63 5.80
N PHE A 187 -12.68 4.56 6.67
CA PHE A 187 -11.96 5.81 6.85
C PHE A 187 -10.76 5.62 7.78
N HIS A 188 -9.58 6.04 7.37
CA HIS A 188 -8.34 5.92 8.14
C HIS A 188 -8.01 7.19 8.91
N ASN A 189 -7.82 8.30 8.20
CA ASN A 189 -7.41 9.56 8.79
C ASN A 189 -7.73 10.75 7.85
N SER A 190 -7.53 11.95 8.38
CA SER A 190 -7.58 13.18 7.60
C SER A 190 -6.20 13.84 7.61
N ILE A 191 -5.77 14.30 6.45
CA ILE A 191 -4.45 14.89 6.23
C ILE A 191 -4.64 16.27 5.63
N GLN A 192 -3.95 17.23 6.20
CA GLN A 192 -3.89 18.58 5.65
C GLN A 192 -2.73 18.67 4.66
N TYR A 193 -2.97 19.33 3.52
CA TYR A 193 -1.99 19.53 2.47
C TYR A 193 -1.75 21.01 2.19
N ASP A 194 -0.51 21.34 1.82
CA ASP A 194 -0.16 22.65 1.31
C ASP A 194 -0.62 22.84 -0.16
N LYS A 195 -0.40 24.06 -0.70
CA LYS A 195 -0.73 24.36 -2.09
C LYS A 195 0.01 23.48 -3.12
N ASN A 196 1.18 22.98 -2.74
CA ASN A 196 1.99 22.12 -3.60
C ASN A 196 1.60 20.65 -3.51
N GLY A 197 0.61 20.30 -2.65
CA GLY A 197 0.18 18.95 -2.41
C GLY A 197 1.13 18.14 -1.54
N ASN A 198 1.95 18.79 -0.70
CA ASN A 198 2.75 18.13 0.31
C ASN A 198 1.91 18.00 1.59
N ALA A 199 2.02 16.86 2.25
CA ALA A 199 1.37 16.64 3.53
C ALA A 199 1.98 17.57 4.60
N VAL A 200 1.11 18.37 5.22
CA VAL A 200 1.49 19.21 6.39
C VAL A 200 1.42 18.38 7.66
N GLY A 201 0.49 17.44 7.74
CA GLY A 201 0.34 16.52 8.86
C GLY A 201 -1.07 15.96 8.99
N LYS A 202 -1.20 15.00 9.90
CA LYS A 202 -2.50 14.44 10.28
C LYS A 202 -3.28 15.47 11.09
N VAL A 203 -4.55 15.64 10.77
CA VAL A 203 -5.43 16.56 11.50
C VAL A 203 -5.74 15.96 12.88
N LYS A 204 -5.27 16.62 13.95
CA LYS A 204 -5.52 16.18 15.34
C LYS A 204 -7.02 16.14 15.61
N GLY A 205 -7.48 15.04 16.22
CA GLY A 205 -8.89 14.85 16.56
C GLY A 205 -9.81 14.51 15.39
N SER A 206 -9.31 14.39 14.15
CA SER A 206 -10.10 14.01 12.97
C SER A 206 -10.82 12.66 13.18
N GLY A 207 -10.17 11.70 13.80
CA GLY A 207 -10.78 10.41 14.10
C GLY A 207 -11.96 10.51 15.05
N ARG A 208 -11.88 11.36 16.10
CA ARG A 208 -13.01 11.60 17.02
C ARG A 208 -14.15 12.33 16.33
N MET A 209 -13.83 13.33 15.52
CA MET A 209 -14.82 14.09 14.77
C MET A 209 -15.55 13.19 13.76
N LEU A 210 -14.83 12.37 13.02
CA LEU A 210 -15.40 11.40 12.12
C LEU A 210 -16.25 10.36 12.87
N GLN A 211 -15.79 9.89 14.03
CA GLN A 211 -16.53 8.92 14.85
C GLN A 211 -17.89 9.49 15.29
N GLY A 212 -17.94 10.76 15.67
CA GLY A 212 -19.18 11.44 16.02
C GLY A 212 -20.16 11.56 14.85
N MET A 213 -19.66 11.60 13.62
CA MET A 213 -20.47 11.78 12.41
C MET A 213 -20.80 10.47 11.68
N ILE A 214 -20.10 9.37 11.96
CA ILE A 214 -20.33 8.09 11.26
C ILE A 214 -21.80 7.66 11.32
N LYS A 215 -22.45 7.84 12.45
CA LYS A 215 -23.87 7.47 12.60
C LYS A 215 -24.75 8.30 11.65
N GLN A 216 -24.53 9.61 11.62
CA GLN A 216 -25.27 10.52 10.73
C GLN A 216 -25.02 10.18 9.26
N VAL A 217 -23.76 10.12 8.83
CA VAL A 217 -23.43 9.86 7.42
C VAL A 217 -23.91 8.48 6.96
N ASN A 218 -23.96 7.47 7.82
CA ASN A 218 -24.51 6.16 7.48
C ASN A 218 -26.03 6.14 7.34
N GLN A 219 -26.76 7.07 7.97
CA GLN A 219 -28.20 7.21 7.74
C GLN A 219 -28.50 7.76 6.33
N ASP A 220 -27.62 8.62 5.84
CA ASP A 220 -27.79 9.34 4.59
C ASP A 220 -26.92 8.81 3.45
N ILE A 221 -26.09 7.79 3.68
CA ILE A 221 -25.27 7.15 2.66
C ILE A 221 -26.15 6.48 1.59
N GLY A 222 -25.60 6.32 0.39
CA GLY A 222 -26.23 5.55 -0.67
C GLY A 222 -26.36 4.06 -0.32
N LYS A 223 -26.84 3.29 -1.24
CA LYS A 223 -27.24 1.89 -1.03
C LYS A 223 -26.10 0.86 -1.14
N HIS A 224 -24.92 1.27 -1.58
CA HIS A 224 -23.84 0.34 -1.90
C HIS A 224 -22.92 0.06 -0.72
N PHE A 225 -22.57 1.08 0.07
CA PHE A 225 -21.53 0.95 1.08
C PHE A 225 -22.00 1.33 2.48
N LYS A 226 -21.28 0.82 3.46
CA LYS A 226 -21.33 1.30 4.85
C LYS A 226 -20.01 1.94 5.21
N ILE A 227 -20.04 3.09 5.85
CA ILE A 227 -18.83 3.76 6.35
C ILE A 227 -18.49 3.21 7.73
N ILE A 228 -17.24 2.81 7.91
CA ILE A 228 -16.70 2.36 9.20
C ILE A 228 -15.37 3.05 9.51
N LYS A 229 -14.98 3.01 10.77
CA LYS A 229 -13.62 3.29 11.23
C LYS A 229 -12.78 2.01 11.20
N PRO A 230 -11.45 2.12 11.22
CA PRO A 230 -10.60 0.95 11.34
C PRO A 230 -10.96 0.12 12.58
N ARG A 231 -10.98 -1.19 12.44
CA ARG A 231 -11.14 -2.08 13.58
C ARG A 231 -9.94 -1.95 14.51
N VAL A 232 -10.20 -1.72 15.78
CA VAL A 232 -9.19 -1.83 16.81
C VAL A 232 -9.03 -3.30 17.16
N LEU A 233 -7.85 -3.83 17.00
CA LEU A 233 -7.52 -5.20 17.37
C LEU A 233 -6.95 -5.18 18.78
N SER A 234 -7.56 -5.90 19.69
CA SER A 234 -6.97 -6.24 20.98
C SER A 234 -6.17 -7.53 20.80
N LEU A 235 -4.84 -7.42 20.72
CA LEU A 235 -4.00 -8.60 20.68
C LEU A 235 -3.96 -9.20 22.10
N PRO A 236 -4.20 -10.51 22.26
CA PRO A 236 -4.16 -11.15 23.56
C PRO A 236 -2.80 -10.96 24.25
N LYS A 237 -2.82 -10.59 25.52
CA LYS A 237 -1.60 -10.30 26.29
C LYS A 237 -0.74 -11.55 26.58
N LYS A 238 -1.29 -12.74 26.42
CA LYS A 238 -0.62 -14.03 26.65
C LYS A 238 -1.15 -15.04 25.64
N ILE A 239 -0.60 -15.03 24.46
CA ILE A 239 -0.65 -16.23 23.61
C ILE A 239 0.78 -16.69 23.49
N ASP A 240 1.01 -17.96 23.77
CA ASP A 240 2.27 -18.62 23.47
C ASP A 240 2.41 -18.77 21.96
N PHE A 241 2.82 -17.71 21.30
CA PHE A 241 3.18 -17.71 19.89
C PHE A 241 4.62 -18.18 19.66
N GLY A 242 5.34 -18.65 20.71
CA GLY A 242 6.72 -19.06 20.58
C GLY A 242 6.93 -20.07 19.46
N LYS A 243 6.07 -21.10 19.35
CA LYS A 243 6.09 -22.07 18.24
C LYS A 243 5.84 -21.41 16.87
N LYS A 244 5.01 -20.36 16.80
CA LYS A 244 4.78 -19.61 15.56
C LYS A 244 5.98 -18.76 15.17
N VAL A 245 6.70 -18.16 16.12
CA VAL A 245 7.95 -17.44 15.85
C VAL A 245 8.94 -18.36 15.15
N ASP A 246 9.11 -19.60 15.64
CA ASP A 246 10.02 -20.57 15.04
C ASP A 246 9.58 -20.97 13.63
N ILE A 247 8.29 -21.14 13.41
CA ILE A 247 7.75 -21.46 12.08
C ILE A 247 8.08 -20.34 11.09
N TYR A 248 7.82 -19.09 11.47
CA TYR A 248 8.09 -17.96 10.58
C TYR A 248 9.59 -17.72 10.39
N ASN A 249 10.40 -17.87 11.44
CA ASN A 249 11.86 -17.79 11.31
C ASN A 249 12.41 -18.85 10.35
N LYS A 250 11.90 -20.09 10.40
CA LYS A 250 12.25 -21.13 9.42
C LYS A 250 11.88 -20.77 7.99
N ARG A 251 10.72 -20.09 7.79
CA ARG A 251 10.34 -19.59 6.46
C ARG A 251 11.30 -18.50 5.98
N VAL A 252 11.67 -17.55 6.86
CA VAL A 252 12.67 -16.53 6.56
C VAL A 252 14.02 -17.16 6.23
N ASP A 253 14.46 -18.18 7.00
CA ASP A 253 15.69 -18.90 6.72
C ASP A 253 15.66 -19.65 5.38
N LYS A 254 14.52 -20.21 5.00
CA LYS A 254 14.36 -20.85 3.69
C LYS A 254 14.58 -19.85 2.55
N LEU A 255 14.01 -18.63 2.65
CA LEU A 255 14.23 -17.58 1.65
C LEU A 255 15.71 -17.21 1.55
N LYS A 256 16.32 -16.92 2.69
CA LYS A 256 17.72 -16.53 2.79
C LYS A 256 18.63 -17.60 2.19
N ASN A 257 18.43 -18.86 2.57
CA ASN A 257 19.27 -19.97 2.15
C ASN A 257 19.14 -20.31 0.67
N GLN A 258 18.02 -19.95 0.03
CA GLN A 258 17.83 -20.14 -1.41
C GLN A 258 18.92 -19.48 -2.24
N TYR A 259 19.47 -18.36 -1.76
CA TYR A 259 20.51 -17.59 -2.44
C TYR A 259 21.83 -17.53 -1.65
N GLY A 260 22.02 -18.40 -0.66
CA GLY A 260 23.24 -18.41 0.14
C GLY A 260 23.45 -17.13 0.97
N LEU A 261 22.37 -16.44 1.32
CA LEU A 261 22.39 -15.21 2.11
C LEU A 261 22.46 -15.51 3.61
N ASN A 262 22.91 -14.54 4.40
CA ASN A 262 22.96 -14.62 5.86
C ASN A 262 22.04 -13.57 6.51
N ASP A 263 21.93 -13.58 7.84
CA ASP A 263 21.01 -12.70 8.57
C ASP A 263 21.34 -11.20 8.44
N ASN A 264 22.60 -10.86 8.15
CA ASN A 264 23.03 -9.47 7.95
C ASN A 264 22.83 -8.99 6.51
N ASP A 265 22.51 -9.88 5.59
CA ASP A 265 22.18 -9.48 4.22
C ASP A 265 20.80 -8.80 4.17
N THR A 266 20.67 -7.85 3.27
CA THR A 266 19.43 -7.08 3.12
C THR A 266 18.39 -7.84 2.29
N LEU A 267 17.12 -7.51 2.52
CA LEU A 267 16.02 -7.98 1.67
C LEU A 267 16.19 -7.50 0.22
N GLY A 268 16.81 -6.32 0.01
CA GLY A 268 17.17 -5.85 -1.32
C GLY A 268 18.09 -6.80 -2.07
N LYS A 269 19.04 -7.43 -1.37
CA LYS A 269 19.93 -8.44 -1.98
C LYS A 269 19.16 -9.70 -2.37
N TYR A 270 18.19 -10.12 -1.54
CA TYR A 270 17.28 -11.20 -1.88
C TYR A 270 16.41 -10.87 -3.11
N HIS A 271 15.79 -9.68 -3.14
CA HIS A 271 15.00 -9.24 -4.28
C HIS A 271 15.84 -9.20 -5.56
N GLN A 272 17.07 -8.71 -5.48
CA GLN A 272 17.98 -8.71 -6.62
C GLN A 272 18.23 -10.11 -7.14
N SER A 273 18.61 -11.05 -6.26
CA SER A 273 18.89 -12.45 -6.63
C SER A 273 17.66 -13.13 -7.26
N PHE A 274 16.50 -12.93 -6.67
CA PHE A 274 15.25 -13.49 -7.21
C PHE A 274 14.93 -12.96 -8.61
N TRP A 275 15.01 -11.65 -8.83
CA TRP A 275 14.72 -11.07 -10.13
C TRP A 275 15.78 -11.43 -11.16
N GLU A 276 17.04 -11.54 -10.79
CA GLU A 276 18.11 -12.02 -11.68
C GLU A 276 17.80 -13.43 -12.18
N ASP A 277 17.48 -14.36 -11.28
CA ASP A 277 17.10 -15.73 -11.65
C ASP A 277 15.85 -15.77 -12.52
N TYR A 278 14.82 -15.02 -12.13
CA TYR A 278 13.56 -14.98 -12.86
C TYR A 278 13.74 -14.50 -14.29
N ILE A 279 14.50 -13.41 -14.50
CA ILE A 279 14.80 -12.86 -15.82
C ILE A 279 15.69 -13.80 -16.62
N PHE A 280 16.72 -14.36 -15.98
CA PHE A 280 17.67 -15.27 -16.63
C PHE A 280 16.98 -16.54 -17.13
N ASN A 281 16.13 -17.14 -16.31
CA ASN A 281 15.39 -18.34 -16.66
C ASN A 281 14.39 -18.06 -17.79
N ALA A 282 13.72 -16.92 -17.77
CA ALA A 282 12.86 -16.51 -18.87
C ALA A 282 13.66 -16.34 -20.18
N GLY A 283 14.84 -15.71 -20.11
CA GLY A 283 15.73 -15.62 -21.28
C GLY A 283 16.03 -16.99 -21.87
N LYS A 284 16.40 -17.96 -21.04
CA LYS A 284 16.63 -19.36 -21.47
C LYS A 284 15.42 -19.98 -22.16
N GLN A 285 14.22 -19.80 -21.59
CA GLN A 285 12.99 -20.34 -22.18
C GLN A 285 12.72 -19.80 -23.59
N PHE A 286 13.11 -18.56 -23.85
CA PHE A 286 13.01 -17.95 -25.19
C PHE A 286 14.22 -18.17 -26.08
N GLY A 287 15.20 -18.99 -25.65
CA GLY A 287 16.45 -19.22 -26.39
C GLY A 287 17.35 -18.00 -26.49
N TYR A 288 17.22 -17.06 -25.56
CA TYR A 288 18.00 -15.82 -25.56
C TYR A 288 19.17 -15.88 -24.58
N THR A 289 20.38 -15.91 -25.13
CA THR A 289 21.61 -15.73 -24.35
C THR A 289 21.74 -14.26 -23.96
N MET A 290 21.30 -13.92 -22.78
CA MET A 290 21.18 -12.54 -22.34
C MET A 290 22.52 -11.94 -21.92
N PRO A 291 22.91 -10.77 -22.47
CA PRO A 291 24.07 -10.03 -21.98
C PRO A 291 23.87 -9.61 -20.50
N GLN A 292 24.93 -9.73 -19.71
CA GLN A 292 24.90 -9.35 -18.30
C GLN A 292 24.48 -7.90 -18.04
N THR A 293 24.78 -7.00 -19.01
CA THR A 293 24.36 -5.59 -18.94
C THR A 293 22.85 -5.43 -19.01
N ILE A 294 22.17 -6.24 -19.84
CA ILE A 294 20.70 -6.22 -19.96
C ILE A 294 20.07 -6.86 -18.72
N LEU A 295 20.59 -8.00 -18.28
CA LEU A 295 20.14 -8.66 -17.05
C LEU A 295 20.18 -7.70 -15.87
N LYS A 296 21.32 -7.07 -15.59
CA LYS A 296 21.49 -6.10 -14.51
C LYS A 296 20.55 -4.90 -14.60
N LYS A 297 20.31 -4.37 -15.80
CA LYS A 297 19.40 -3.24 -16.00
C LYS A 297 17.95 -3.62 -15.72
N LEU A 298 17.49 -4.77 -16.20
CA LEU A 298 16.13 -5.27 -15.94
C LEU A 298 15.95 -5.60 -14.45
N THR A 299 16.94 -6.25 -13.84
CA THR A 299 16.93 -6.55 -12.40
C THR A 299 16.78 -5.28 -11.56
N LYS A 300 17.61 -4.26 -11.80
CA LYS A 300 17.49 -2.98 -11.11
C LYS A 300 16.12 -2.35 -11.29
N ARG A 301 15.60 -2.41 -12.52
CA ARG A 301 14.28 -1.84 -12.82
C ARG A 301 13.17 -2.51 -12.03
N TRP A 302 13.23 -3.81 -11.78
CA TRP A 302 12.15 -4.54 -11.11
C TRP A 302 12.38 -4.77 -9.60
N ALA A 303 13.62 -5.01 -9.19
CA ALA A 303 13.96 -5.18 -7.77
C ALA A 303 13.97 -3.85 -7.00
N PHE A 304 14.45 -2.77 -7.62
CA PHE A 304 14.66 -1.48 -6.96
C PHE A 304 13.86 -0.34 -7.58
N PHE A 305 12.89 -0.65 -8.46
CA PHE A 305 12.06 0.34 -9.16
C PHE A 305 12.85 1.40 -9.93
N ASP A 306 14.11 1.09 -10.32
CA ASP A 306 14.98 1.97 -11.08
C ASP A 306 14.46 2.14 -12.52
N LYS A 307 13.90 3.31 -12.82
CA LYS A 307 13.36 3.65 -14.14
C LYS A 307 14.41 4.21 -15.11
N SER A 308 15.70 4.18 -14.76
CA SER A 308 16.79 4.64 -15.63
C SER A 308 16.85 3.86 -16.96
N TYR A 309 16.54 2.55 -16.93
CA TYR A 309 16.37 1.74 -18.14
C TYR A 309 15.00 1.95 -18.75
N LYS A 310 14.88 2.96 -19.60
CA LYS A 310 13.61 3.44 -20.18
C LYS A 310 13.04 2.48 -21.21
N ILE A 311 11.72 2.45 -21.37
CA ILE A 311 11.02 1.59 -22.35
C ILE A 311 11.54 1.73 -23.79
N PRO A 312 11.80 2.93 -24.33
CA PRO A 312 12.39 3.04 -25.67
C PRO A 312 13.73 2.34 -25.79
N GLN A 313 14.56 2.41 -24.75
CA GLN A 313 15.85 1.73 -24.74
C GLN A 313 15.70 0.21 -24.63
N ILE A 314 14.76 -0.29 -23.79
CA ILE A 314 14.43 -1.72 -23.73
C ILE A 314 14.01 -2.24 -25.09
N LYS A 315 13.11 -1.54 -25.78
CA LYS A 315 12.67 -1.91 -27.14
C LYS A 315 13.80 -1.93 -28.14
N LYS A 316 14.74 -0.97 -28.05
CA LYS A 316 15.94 -0.92 -28.91
C LYS A 316 16.85 -2.10 -28.64
N ASP A 317 17.21 -2.33 -27.37
CA ASP A 317 18.17 -3.35 -26.96
C ASP A 317 17.66 -4.78 -27.25
N LEU A 318 16.33 -5.00 -27.15
CA LEU A 318 15.68 -6.29 -27.36
C LEU A 318 15.01 -6.44 -28.73
N LYS A 319 15.27 -5.52 -29.69
CA LYS A 319 14.64 -5.54 -31.04
C LYS A 319 14.78 -6.88 -31.75
N LYS A 320 15.92 -7.55 -31.57
CA LYS A 320 16.21 -8.85 -32.20
C LYS A 320 15.63 -10.05 -31.45
N GLN A 321 14.94 -9.82 -30.34
CA GLN A 321 14.36 -10.83 -29.45
C GLN A 321 12.87 -10.55 -29.19
N PRO A 322 12.01 -10.63 -30.23
CA PRO A 322 10.63 -10.14 -30.14
C PRO A 322 9.80 -10.86 -29.08
N LYS A 323 9.94 -12.18 -28.95
CA LYS A 323 9.20 -12.97 -27.93
C LYS A 323 9.64 -12.60 -26.51
N PHE A 324 10.93 -12.46 -26.29
CA PHE A 324 11.45 -12.03 -24.99
C PHE A 324 11.08 -10.57 -24.68
N LEU A 325 11.12 -9.68 -25.68
CA LEU A 325 10.65 -8.31 -25.54
C LEU A 325 9.17 -8.24 -25.12
N GLU A 326 8.31 -9.02 -25.74
CA GLU A 326 6.90 -9.10 -25.39
C GLU A 326 6.73 -9.56 -23.93
N TRP A 327 7.46 -10.59 -23.51
CA TRP A 327 7.48 -11.05 -22.13
C TRP A 327 7.93 -9.94 -21.17
N VAL A 328 9.00 -9.21 -21.49
CA VAL A 328 9.50 -8.08 -20.68
C VAL A 328 8.44 -7.00 -20.57
N MET A 329 7.77 -6.64 -21.67
CA MET A 329 6.74 -5.60 -21.67
C MET A 329 5.50 -6.01 -20.85
N ASN A 330 5.15 -7.30 -20.86
CA ASN A 330 4.06 -7.83 -20.04
C ASN A 330 4.46 -7.87 -18.56
N THR A 331 5.67 -8.32 -18.25
CA THR A 331 6.19 -8.38 -16.87
C THR A 331 6.35 -6.98 -16.26
N ASP A 332 6.64 -5.95 -17.09
CA ASP A 332 6.76 -4.57 -16.60
C ASP A 332 5.42 -3.94 -16.16
N LYS A 333 4.28 -4.58 -16.49
CA LYS A 333 2.97 -4.14 -15.99
C LYS A 333 2.87 -4.38 -14.48
N GLN A 334 2.26 -3.45 -13.75
CA GLN A 334 2.17 -3.52 -12.29
C GLN A 334 1.48 -4.79 -11.79
N ASP A 335 0.38 -5.17 -12.42
CA ASP A 335 -0.39 -6.37 -12.02
C ASP A 335 0.45 -7.65 -12.16
N HIS A 336 1.26 -7.76 -13.22
CA HIS A 336 2.15 -8.91 -13.40
C HIS A 336 3.28 -8.93 -12.37
N LYS A 337 3.88 -7.76 -12.07
CA LYS A 337 4.90 -7.66 -11.01
C LYS A 337 4.35 -8.05 -9.65
N ASN A 338 3.12 -7.66 -9.33
CA ASN A 338 2.46 -8.06 -8.10
C ASN A 338 2.24 -9.57 -8.04
N MET A 339 1.83 -10.19 -9.16
CA MET A 339 1.69 -11.64 -9.25
C MET A 339 3.04 -12.36 -9.02
N VAL A 340 4.12 -11.89 -9.64
CA VAL A 340 5.47 -12.44 -9.44
C VAL A 340 5.91 -12.27 -7.99
N LYS A 341 5.67 -11.12 -7.37
CA LYS A 341 5.97 -10.89 -5.95
C LYS A 341 5.25 -11.85 -5.01
N LYS A 342 4.01 -12.22 -5.29
CA LYS A 342 3.29 -13.26 -4.50
C LYS A 342 4.04 -14.59 -4.48
N ASN A 343 4.74 -14.93 -5.54
CA ASN A 343 5.54 -16.15 -5.63
C ASN A 343 6.91 -16.03 -4.94
N MET A 344 7.34 -14.84 -4.54
CA MET A 344 8.56 -14.63 -3.75
C MET A 344 8.37 -15.03 -2.29
N LEU A 345 7.16 -14.91 -1.78
CA LEU A 345 6.83 -15.23 -0.38
C LEU A 345 6.52 -16.71 -0.25
N PRO A 346 7.01 -17.37 0.81
CA PRO A 346 6.76 -18.80 1.04
C PRO A 346 5.32 -19.07 1.48
#